data_7614fc284897e6bc6068ccb235e91faa
#
_entry.id   7614fc284897e6bc6068ccb235e91faa
#
_cell.length_a   1.000
_cell.length_b   1.000
_cell.length_c   1.000
_cell.angle_alpha   90.00
_cell.angle_beta   90.00
_cell.angle_gamma   90.00
#
_symmetry.space_group_name_H-M   'P 1'
#
loop_
_entity.id
_entity.type
_entity.pdbx_description
1 polymer ?
#
loop_
_entity_poly.entity_id
_entity_poly.type
_entity_poly.pdbx_seq_one_letter_code
_entity_poly.pdbx_strand_id
1 'polypeptide(L)'
;LQLDITPIEGLTLTAIVAPKYSFYKGKDHRKRYEVYRITGDPIPGVGYASTSLSESRNDNHSLTKQFYANYKMQLKRHSIGLMAGYEDYSYKWEEEGASRTNFNLVNYPYLNLGPEDYQYNSGKAGHNAYRSFFGRIMYSWADRYMLQANIRSDGSSRFADGHRWGTFPSVSAGWVISEEPWFNKSIVDYLKLRGSI
;
A
#
# COMPACT_ATOMS: atom_id res chain seq x y z
N LEU A 1 11.17 10.40 4.34
CA LEU A 1 11.53 11.74 4.81
C LEU A 1 10.26 12.46 5.25
N GLN A 2 10.29 13.08 6.42
CA GLN A 2 9.21 13.90 6.94
C GLN A 2 9.77 15.22 7.41
N LEU A 3 9.04 16.29 7.14
CA LEU A 3 9.32 17.65 7.60
C LEU A 3 8.06 18.19 8.26
N ASP A 4 8.17 18.62 9.51
CA ASP A 4 7.12 19.29 10.26
C ASP A 4 7.57 20.71 10.57
N ILE A 5 6.71 21.69 10.27
CA ILE A 5 6.94 23.11 10.53
C ILE A 5 5.76 23.65 11.34
N THR A 6 6.03 24.36 12.41
CA THR A 6 5.01 25.03 13.24
C THR A 6 5.21 26.55 13.14
N PRO A 7 4.66 27.19 12.08
CA PRO A 7 4.91 28.62 11.81
C PRO A 7 4.21 29.55 12.81
N ILE A 8 3.08 29.11 13.37
CA ILE A 8 2.33 29.81 14.41
C ILE A 8 1.78 28.80 15.41
N GLU A 9 1.44 29.26 16.60
CA GLU A 9 0.84 28.41 17.63
C GLU A 9 -0.44 27.71 17.11
N GLY A 10 -0.53 26.41 17.35
CA GLY A 10 -1.64 25.56 16.91
C GLY A 10 -1.59 25.08 15.48
N LEU A 11 -0.76 25.65 14.58
CA LEU A 11 -0.65 25.24 13.18
C LEU A 11 0.61 24.40 12.97
N THR A 12 0.43 23.17 12.48
CA THR A 12 1.51 22.30 12.01
C THR A 12 1.32 21.99 10.54
N LEU A 13 2.35 22.24 9.74
CA LEU A 13 2.45 21.88 8.33
C LEU A 13 3.36 20.66 8.23
N THR A 14 2.87 19.59 7.64
CA THR A 14 3.64 18.35 7.45
C THR A 14 3.81 18.05 5.97
N ALA A 15 5.05 17.75 5.59
CA ALA A 15 5.40 17.24 4.27
C ALA A 15 6.07 15.86 4.42
N ILE A 16 5.58 14.85 3.69
CA ILE A 16 6.14 13.50 3.69
C ILE A 16 6.47 13.11 2.25
N VAL A 17 7.69 12.60 2.06
CA VAL A 17 8.12 11.97 0.80
C VAL A 17 8.69 10.60 1.14
N ALA A 18 8.00 9.55 0.69
CA ALA A 18 8.35 8.17 0.99
C ALA A 18 8.55 7.36 -0.30
N PRO A 19 9.76 7.36 -0.87
CA PRO A 19 10.12 6.44 -1.95
C PRO A 19 10.31 5.03 -1.38
N LYS A 20 9.82 4.03 -2.11
CA LYS A 20 10.08 2.61 -1.83
C LYS A 20 10.48 1.94 -3.12
N TYR A 21 11.57 1.22 -3.06
CA TYR A 21 12.07 0.37 -4.12
C TYR A 21 12.15 -1.07 -3.62
N SER A 22 11.69 -2.02 -4.42
CA SER A 22 11.91 -3.44 -4.17
C SER A 22 12.20 -4.14 -5.48
N PHE A 23 13.12 -5.06 -5.44
CA PHE A 23 13.46 -5.91 -6.57
C PHE A 23 13.48 -7.37 -6.13
N TYR A 24 13.12 -8.23 -7.06
CA TYR A 24 13.24 -9.67 -6.92
C TYR A 24 14.02 -10.21 -8.13
N LYS A 25 14.94 -11.12 -7.86
CA LYS A 25 15.67 -11.87 -8.87
C LYS A 25 15.53 -13.35 -8.57
N GLY A 26 14.91 -14.09 -9.48
CA GLY A 26 14.75 -15.53 -9.43
C GLY A 26 15.70 -16.22 -10.41
N LYS A 27 16.23 -17.38 -10.02
CA LYS A 27 17.00 -18.28 -10.88
C LYS A 27 16.62 -19.70 -10.52
N ASP A 28 16.00 -20.41 -11.45
CA ASP A 28 15.62 -21.82 -11.33
C ASP A 28 16.43 -22.62 -12.35
N HIS A 29 17.22 -23.56 -11.87
CA HIS A 29 18.02 -24.43 -12.72
C HIS A 29 17.68 -25.87 -12.40
N ARG A 30 17.12 -26.58 -13.38
CA ARG A 30 16.75 -28.00 -13.29
C ARG A 30 17.71 -28.81 -14.13
N LYS A 31 18.31 -29.81 -13.52
CA LYS A 31 19.19 -30.77 -14.20
C LYS A 31 18.37 -31.95 -14.66
N ARG A 32 18.70 -32.48 -15.83
CA ARG A 32 18.21 -33.77 -16.27
C ARG A 32 18.58 -34.85 -15.28
N TYR A 33 17.65 -35.70 -14.87
CA TYR A 33 17.91 -36.93 -14.14
C TYR A 33 16.80 -37.94 -14.41
N GLU A 34 17.13 -39.20 -14.31
CA GLU A 34 16.22 -40.34 -14.44
C GLU A 34 16.25 -41.13 -13.13
N VAL A 35 15.09 -41.68 -12.76
CA VAL A 35 14.97 -42.52 -11.56
C VAL A 35 14.77 -43.95 -12.01
N TYR A 36 15.54 -44.87 -11.40
CA TYR A 36 15.53 -46.28 -11.71
C TYR A 36 14.97 -47.09 -10.56
N ARG A 37 14.29 -48.19 -10.88
CA ARG A 37 13.90 -49.21 -9.89
C ARG A 37 15.12 -49.95 -9.45
N ILE A 38 15.00 -50.66 -8.32
CA ILE A 38 16.07 -51.55 -7.80
C ILE A 38 16.46 -52.67 -8.80
N THR A 39 15.51 -53.00 -9.70
CA THR A 39 15.68 -53.95 -10.81
C THR A 39 16.55 -53.42 -11.95
N GLY A 40 16.89 -52.12 -11.95
CA GLY A 40 17.64 -51.47 -13.01
C GLY A 40 16.81 -50.81 -14.09
N ASP A 41 15.47 -50.95 -14.03
CA ASP A 41 14.58 -50.40 -15.05
C ASP A 41 14.26 -48.93 -14.72
N PRO A 42 14.20 -48.00 -15.73
CA PRO A 42 13.80 -46.63 -15.50
C PRO A 42 12.32 -46.55 -15.10
N ILE A 43 11.98 -45.64 -14.21
CA ILE A 43 10.60 -45.37 -13.82
C ILE A 43 10.05 -44.29 -14.76
N PRO A 44 9.12 -44.61 -15.68
CA PRO A 44 8.57 -43.64 -16.63
C PRO A 44 7.86 -42.50 -15.91
N GLY A 45 8.08 -41.25 -16.37
CA GLY A 45 7.41 -40.05 -15.85
C GLY A 45 7.98 -39.54 -14.53
N VAL A 46 9.04 -40.12 -13.99
CA VAL A 46 9.73 -39.66 -12.80
C VAL A 46 11.12 -39.12 -13.18
N GLY A 47 11.42 -37.90 -12.76
CA GLY A 47 12.65 -37.20 -13.12
C GLY A 47 12.40 -36.04 -14.10
N TYR A 48 13.47 -35.46 -14.62
CA TYR A 48 13.40 -34.40 -15.64
C TYR A 48 14.07 -34.89 -16.93
N ALA A 49 13.33 -34.87 -18.03
CA ALA A 49 13.82 -35.33 -19.33
C ALA A 49 14.87 -34.39 -19.93
N SER A 50 14.87 -33.11 -19.57
CA SER A 50 15.81 -32.11 -20.09
C SER A 50 16.30 -31.18 -18.99
N THR A 51 17.46 -30.59 -19.18
CA THR A 51 17.96 -29.45 -18.39
C THR A 51 17.19 -28.20 -18.75
N SER A 52 16.87 -27.38 -17.75
CA SER A 52 16.27 -26.07 -17.99
C SER A 52 16.86 -25.02 -17.05
N LEU A 53 16.93 -23.81 -17.55
CA LEU A 53 17.28 -22.62 -16.77
C LEU A 53 16.23 -21.56 -17.03
N SER A 54 15.65 -21.03 -15.96
CA SER A 54 14.76 -19.89 -15.97
C SER A 54 15.30 -18.80 -15.07
N GLU A 55 15.39 -17.60 -15.58
CA GLU A 55 15.74 -16.41 -14.81
C GLU A 55 14.56 -15.41 -14.89
N SER A 56 14.26 -14.79 -13.74
CA SER A 56 13.19 -13.78 -13.64
C SER A 56 13.68 -12.59 -12.84
N ARG A 57 13.20 -11.43 -13.22
CA ARG A 57 13.44 -10.17 -12.52
C ARG A 57 12.13 -9.42 -12.38
N ASN A 58 11.92 -8.84 -11.21
CA ASN A 58 10.78 -8.00 -10.93
C ASN A 58 11.27 -6.77 -10.16
N ASP A 59 11.08 -5.59 -10.75
CA ASP A 59 11.44 -4.30 -10.19
C ASP A 59 10.18 -3.50 -9.88
N ASN A 60 10.07 -3.02 -8.64
CA ASN A 60 8.91 -2.26 -8.18
C ASN A 60 9.38 -0.93 -7.59
N HIS A 61 8.75 0.13 -8.01
CA HIS A 61 8.99 1.48 -7.50
C HIS A 61 7.68 2.09 -7.04
N SER A 62 7.63 2.58 -5.81
CA SER A 62 6.52 3.44 -5.37
C SER A 62 7.03 4.73 -4.76
N LEU A 63 6.25 5.78 -4.94
CA LEU A 63 6.52 7.09 -4.37
C LEU A 63 5.22 7.62 -3.77
N THR A 64 5.24 7.85 -2.46
CA THR A 64 4.17 8.54 -1.74
C THR A 64 4.63 9.96 -1.42
N LYS A 65 3.81 10.94 -1.72
CA LYS A 65 3.97 12.34 -1.32
C LYS A 65 2.72 12.77 -0.58
N GLN A 66 2.88 13.30 0.62
CA GLN A 66 1.78 13.83 1.40
C GLN A 66 2.13 15.23 1.89
N PHE A 67 1.15 16.13 1.82
CA PHE A 67 1.22 17.48 2.37
C PHE A 67 -0.08 17.73 3.12
N TYR A 68 0.01 18.06 4.39
CA TYR A 68 -1.17 18.40 5.17
C TYR A 68 -0.88 19.44 6.25
N ALA A 69 -1.91 20.21 6.53
CA ALA A 69 -1.94 21.18 7.60
C ALA A 69 -2.88 20.70 8.70
N ASN A 70 -2.44 20.81 9.94
CA ASN A 70 -3.27 20.63 11.12
C ASN A 70 -3.30 21.95 11.89
N TYR A 71 -4.49 22.42 12.22
CA TYR A 71 -4.68 23.58 13.06
C TYR A 71 -5.52 23.21 14.28
N LYS A 72 -5.04 23.52 15.47
CA LYS A 72 -5.76 23.31 16.73
C LYS A 72 -5.89 24.64 17.45
N MET A 73 -7.11 24.94 17.89
CA MET A 73 -7.41 26.15 18.63
C MET A 73 -8.29 25.81 19.85
N GLN A 74 -7.92 26.35 20.98
CA GLN A 74 -8.70 26.26 22.22
C GLN A 74 -9.20 27.65 22.62
N LEU A 75 -10.51 27.83 22.67
CA LEU A 75 -11.17 29.07 23.08
C LEU A 75 -12.08 28.78 24.28
N LYS A 76 -11.59 29.01 25.48
CA LYS A 76 -12.33 28.71 26.72
C LYS A 76 -12.77 27.23 26.74
N ARG A 77 -14.09 27.01 26.54
CA ARG A 77 -14.69 25.66 26.50
C ARG A 77 -14.82 25.08 25.11
N HIS A 78 -14.37 25.78 24.07
CA HIS A 78 -14.45 25.35 22.68
C HIS A 78 -13.09 24.83 22.24
N SER A 79 -13.04 23.62 21.74
CA SER A 79 -11.87 23.03 21.08
C SER A 79 -12.18 22.82 19.61
N ILE A 80 -11.36 23.38 18.73
CA ILE A 80 -11.51 23.28 17.28
C ILE A 80 -10.25 22.66 16.71
N GLY A 81 -10.41 21.59 15.93
CA GLY A 81 -9.35 20.97 15.17
C GLY A 81 -9.70 20.99 13.69
N LEU A 82 -8.80 21.47 12.86
CA LEU A 82 -8.94 21.51 11.42
C LEU A 82 -7.77 20.74 10.79
N MET A 83 -8.04 19.97 9.76
CA MET A 83 -7.03 19.33 8.95
C MET A 83 -7.41 19.43 7.48
N ALA A 84 -6.47 19.77 6.64
CA ALA A 84 -6.60 19.68 5.20
C ALA A 84 -5.31 19.13 4.59
N GLY A 85 -5.42 18.29 3.58
CA GLY A 85 -4.25 17.68 3.01
C GLY A 85 -4.45 17.13 1.61
N TYR A 86 -3.32 16.76 1.04
CA TYR A 86 -3.15 16.22 -0.29
C TYR A 86 -2.21 15.03 -0.23
N GLU A 87 -2.54 13.98 -0.97
CA GLU A 87 -1.70 12.80 -1.16
C GLU A 87 -1.58 12.48 -2.64
N ASP A 88 -0.37 12.16 -3.08
CA ASP A 88 -0.07 11.64 -4.41
C ASP A 88 0.74 10.36 -4.25
N TYR A 89 0.25 9.28 -4.82
CA TYR A 89 0.89 7.98 -4.83
C TYR A 89 1.06 7.49 -6.24
N SER A 90 2.26 7.06 -6.56
CA SER A 90 2.57 6.39 -7.82
C SER A 90 3.26 5.05 -7.57
N TYR A 91 2.90 4.06 -8.37
CA TYR A 91 3.48 2.73 -8.35
C TYR A 91 3.76 2.27 -9.77
N LYS A 92 5.00 1.87 -10.03
CA LYS A 92 5.46 1.29 -11.28
C LYS A 92 6.06 -0.07 -11.00
N TRP A 93 5.84 -1.00 -11.90
CA TRP A 93 6.44 -2.32 -11.83
C TRP A 93 6.83 -2.80 -13.22
N GLU A 94 7.92 -3.57 -13.27
CA GLU A 94 8.43 -4.20 -14.48
C GLU A 94 8.82 -5.63 -14.14
N GLU A 95 8.40 -6.58 -14.99
CA GLU A 95 8.77 -7.98 -14.88
C GLU A 95 9.44 -8.41 -16.17
N GLU A 96 10.57 -9.09 -16.03
CA GLU A 96 11.31 -9.71 -17.12
C GLU A 96 11.54 -11.19 -16.79
N GLY A 97 11.48 -12.02 -17.81
CA GLY A 97 11.75 -13.45 -17.70
C GLY A 97 12.43 -13.97 -18.94
N ALA A 98 13.42 -14.86 -18.74
CA ALA A 98 14.06 -15.58 -19.82
C ALA A 98 14.31 -17.03 -19.41
N SER A 99 14.15 -17.96 -20.34
CA SER A 99 14.47 -19.35 -20.10
C SER A 99 15.03 -20.04 -21.33
N ARG A 100 15.83 -21.05 -21.11
CA ARG A 100 16.31 -22.00 -22.13
C ARG A 100 16.27 -23.40 -21.58
N THR A 101 16.15 -24.37 -22.49
CA THR A 101 16.18 -25.80 -22.15
C THR A 101 17.25 -26.53 -22.98
N ASN A 102 17.48 -27.79 -22.66
CA ASN A 102 18.42 -28.68 -23.37
C ASN A 102 19.88 -28.22 -23.32
N PHE A 103 20.35 -27.80 -22.15
CA PHE A 103 21.74 -27.43 -21.96
C PHE A 103 22.67 -28.65 -22.07
N ASN A 104 23.72 -28.53 -22.88
CA ASN A 104 24.80 -29.51 -22.93
C ASN A 104 25.74 -29.41 -21.72
N LEU A 105 25.98 -28.17 -21.23
CA LEU A 105 26.82 -27.91 -20.09
C LEU A 105 25.98 -27.79 -18.80
N VAL A 106 25.63 -28.93 -18.22
CA VAL A 106 24.69 -29.06 -17.10
C VAL A 106 25.09 -28.32 -15.83
N ASN A 107 26.42 -28.11 -15.63
CA ASN A 107 26.93 -27.48 -14.41
C ASN A 107 27.12 -25.94 -14.53
N TYR A 108 26.84 -25.37 -15.69
CA TYR A 108 27.07 -23.96 -15.97
C TYR A 108 25.72 -23.28 -16.32
N PRO A 109 24.96 -22.84 -15.30
CA PRO A 109 23.62 -22.28 -15.51
C PRO A 109 23.67 -20.82 -15.97
N TYR A 110 24.07 -20.61 -17.21
CA TYR A 110 24.05 -19.31 -17.90
C TYR A 110 23.21 -19.42 -19.16
N LEU A 111 22.25 -18.52 -19.34
CA LEU A 111 21.30 -18.58 -20.45
C LEU A 111 21.95 -18.65 -21.83
N ASN A 112 23.04 -17.92 -22.04
CA ASN A 112 23.76 -17.89 -23.32
C ASN A 112 24.47 -19.21 -23.68
N LEU A 113 24.60 -20.15 -22.73
CA LEU A 113 25.16 -21.48 -22.96
C LEU A 113 24.10 -22.53 -23.40
N GLY A 114 22.84 -22.18 -23.33
CA GLY A 114 21.76 -23.03 -23.86
C GLY A 114 21.56 -22.82 -25.35
N PRO A 115 21.00 -23.82 -26.06
CA PRO A 115 20.69 -23.74 -27.49
C PRO A 115 19.69 -22.63 -27.80
N GLU A 116 19.85 -21.98 -28.97
CA GLU A 116 18.98 -20.88 -29.40
C GLU A 116 17.57 -21.37 -29.79
N ASP A 117 17.43 -22.61 -30.27
CA ASP A 117 16.16 -23.18 -30.67
C ASP A 117 15.13 -23.33 -29.53
N TYR A 118 15.59 -23.31 -28.27
CA TYR A 118 14.75 -23.52 -27.09
C TYR A 118 14.81 -22.33 -26.13
N GLN A 119 14.77 -21.13 -26.69
CA GLN A 119 14.76 -19.89 -25.91
C GLN A 119 13.33 -19.32 -25.80
N TYR A 120 13.04 -18.80 -24.61
CA TYR A 120 11.82 -18.07 -24.32
C TYR A 120 12.16 -16.83 -23.55
N ASN A 121 11.49 -15.73 -23.86
CA ASN A 121 11.56 -14.48 -23.10
C ASN A 121 10.16 -13.89 -22.90
N SER A 122 10.01 -13.11 -21.86
CA SER A 122 8.79 -12.36 -21.56
C SER A 122 9.13 -11.07 -20.86
N GLY A 123 8.30 -10.06 -21.06
CA GLY A 123 8.41 -8.80 -20.35
C GLY A 123 7.04 -8.16 -20.25
N LYS A 124 6.75 -7.55 -19.12
CA LYS A 124 5.55 -6.75 -18.90
C LYS A 124 5.83 -5.66 -17.87
N ALA A 125 5.09 -4.59 -17.98
CA ALA A 125 5.18 -3.46 -17.06
C ALA A 125 3.79 -2.89 -16.78
N GLY A 126 3.66 -2.19 -15.68
CA GLY A 126 2.44 -1.49 -15.34
C GLY A 126 2.68 -0.28 -14.45
N HIS A 127 1.69 0.59 -14.44
CA HIS A 127 1.72 1.81 -13.65
C HIS A 127 0.34 2.10 -13.08
N ASN A 128 0.30 2.42 -11.78
CA ASN A 128 -0.89 2.88 -11.09
C ASN A 128 -0.57 4.18 -10.36
N ALA A 129 -1.53 5.10 -10.34
CA ALA A 129 -1.42 6.34 -9.60
C ALA A 129 -2.74 6.66 -8.88
N TYR A 130 -2.63 7.19 -7.68
CA TYR A 130 -3.74 7.68 -6.88
C TYR A 130 -3.43 9.10 -6.44
N ARG A 131 -4.47 9.93 -6.39
CA ARG A 131 -4.39 11.30 -5.89
C ARG A 131 -5.57 11.57 -5.00
N SER A 132 -5.33 12.15 -3.84
CA SER A 132 -6.37 12.35 -2.85
C SER A 132 -6.30 13.73 -2.25
N PHE A 133 -7.48 14.34 -2.06
CA PHE A 133 -7.66 15.52 -1.22
C PHE A 133 -8.49 15.10 -0.01
N PHE A 134 -8.12 15.56 1.16
CA PHE A 134 -8.85 15.23 2.37
C PHE A 134 -8.93 16.41 3.33
N GLY A 135 -10.01 16.44 4.09
CA GLY A 135 -10.24 17.43 5.12
C GLY A 135 -10.99 16.85 6.32
N ARG A 136 -10.74 17.43 7.48
CA ARG A 136 -11.40 17.09 8.74
C ARG A 136 -11.65 18.33 9.56
N ILE A 137 -12.84 18.41 10.12
CA ILE A 137 -13.22 19.39 11.13
C ILE A 137 -13.61 18.62 12.37
N MET A 138 -12.99 18.95 13.49
CA MET A 138 -13.34 18.44 14.82
C MET A 138 -13.74 19.62 15.69
N TYR A 139 -14.85 19.50 16.38
CA TYR A 139 -15.33 20.48 17.34
C TYR A 139 -15.71 19.80 18.64
N SER A 140 -15.28 20.35 19.75
CA SER A 140 -15.73 19.94 21.07
C SER A 140 -16.14 21.16 21.90
N TRP A 141 -17.26 21.07 22.59
CA TRP A 141 -17.69 22.04 23.57
C TRP A 141 -17.71 21.44 24.96
N ALA A 142 -16.92 22.06 25.85
CA ALA A 142 -16.78 21.68 27.26
C ALA A 142 -16.44 20.18 27.47
N ASP A 143 -15.79 19.55 26.45
CA ASP A 143 -15.47 18.12 26.40
C ASP A 143 -16.68 17.19 26.51
N ARG A 144 -17.89 17.73 26.41
CA ARG A 144 -19.16 16.99 26.49
C ARG A 144 -19.78 16.70 25.13
N TYR A 145 -19.82 17.71 24.26
CA TYR A 145 -20.43 17.59 22.94
C TYR A 145 -19.32 17.63 21.91
N MET A 146 -19.28 16.60 21.08
CA MET A 146 -18.25 16.42 20.07
C MET A 146 -18.91 16.27 18.71
N LEU A 147 -18.36 16.96 17.71
CA LEU A 147 -18.77 16.83 16.31
C LEU A 147 -17.50 16.67 15.46
N GLN A 148 -17.51 15.72 14.54
CA GLN A 148 -16.47 15.55 13.57
C GLN A 148 -17.09 15.37 12.18
N ALA A 149 -16.57 16.10 11.20
CA ALA A 149 -16.86 15.91 9.80
C ALA A 149 -15.56 15.63 9.04
N ASN A 150 -15.60 14.65 8.14
CA ASN A 150 -14.50 14.36 7.24
C ASN A 150 -15.00 14.37 5.81
N ILE A 151 -14.13 14.76 4.91
CA ILE A 151 -14.33 14.63 3.47
C ILE A 151 -13.04 14.11 2.86
N ARG A 152 -13.16 13.13 1.96
CA ARG A 152 -12.04 12.65 1.16
C ARG A 152 -12.49 12.51 -0.29
N SER A 153 -11.68 13.01 -1.21
CA SER A 153 -11.89 12.86 -2.64
C SER A 153 -10.67 12.15 -3.22
N ASP A 154 -10.89 10.96 -3.77
CA ASP A 154 -9.85 10.08 -4.28
C ASP A 154 -9.98 9.92 -5.79
N GLY A 155 -8.89 10.18 -6.50
CA GLY A 155 -8.75 9.95 -7.94
C GLY A 155 -7.82 8.77 -8.20
N SER A 156 -8.21 7.88 -9.14
CA SER A 156 -7.41 6.71 -9.52
C SER A 156 -7.20 6.63 -11.02
N SER A 157 -5.97 6.34 -11.43
CA SER A 157 -5.60 6.12 -12.84
C SER A 157 -6.21 4.85 -13.46
N ARG A 158 -6.82 3.99 -12.63
CA ARG A 158 -7.45 2.73 -13.10
C ARG A 158 -8.80 2.94 -13.74
N PHE A 159 -9.44 4.08 -13.50
CA PHE A 159 -10.74 4.40 -14.07
C PHE A 159 -10.61 5.27 -15.32
N ALA A 160 -11.58 5.16 -16.21
CA ALA A 160 -11.66 5.95 -17.43
C ALA A 160 -11.77 7.45 -17.14
N ASP A 161 -11.41 8.27 -18.11
CA ASP A 161 -11.57 9.72 -18.02
C ASP A 161 -13.01 10.10 -17.72
N GLY A 162 -13.19 11.09 -16.86
CA GLY A 162 -14.51 11.52 -16.37
C GLY A 162 -15.07 10.71 -15.19
N HIS A 163 -14.50 9.53 -14.88
CA HIS A 163 -14.96 8.64 -13.79
C HIS A 163 -13.85 8.33 -12.77
N ARG A 164 -12.78 9.11 -12.79
CA ARG A 164 -11.59 8.84 -11.94
C ARG A 164 -11.76 9.25 -10.49
N TRP A 165 -12.71 10.12 -10.19
CA TRP A 165 -12.84 10.73 -8.87
C TRP A 165 -14.08 10.23 -8.13
N GLY A 166 -13.89 9.85 -6.87
CA GLY A 166 -14.94 9.55 -5.91
C GLY A 166 -14.78 10.43 -4.67
N THR A 167 -15.90 10.91 -4.12
CA THR A 167 -15.91 11.75 -2.90
C THR A 167 -16.68 11.04 -1.80
N PHE A 168 -16.10 10.98 -0.62
CA PHE A 168 -16.55 10.21 0.52
C PHE A 168 -16.66 11.11 1.76
N PRO A 169 -17.83 11.72 2.02
CA PRO A 169 -18.06 12.44 3.26
C PRO A 169 -18.40 11.49 4.41
N SER A 170 -18.09 11.89 5.63
CA SER A 170 -18.55 11.23 6.86
C SER A 170 -18.74 12.24 7.99
N VAL A 171 -19.72 11.99 8.85
CA VAL A 171 -20.01 12.83 10.01
C VAL A 171 -20.18 11.94 11.22
N SER A 172 -19.67 12.36 12.36
CA SER A 172 -19.89 11.71 13.66
C SER A 172 -20.15 12.72 14.74
N ALA A 173 -21.01 12.35 15.69
CA ALA A 173 -21.32 13.14 16.87
C ALA A 173 -21.13 12.30 18.14
N GLY A 174 -20.79 12.92 19.23
CA GLY A 174 -20.61 12.30 20.52
C GLY A 174 -21.13 13.21 21.64
N TRP A 175 -21.72 12.61 22.64
CA TRP A 175 -22.20 13.28 23.85
C TRP A 175 -21.74 12.51 25.10
N VAL A 176 -20.99 13.17 25.96
CA VAL A 176 -20.58 12.62 27.26
C VAL A 176 -21.65 12.99 28.29
N ILE A 177 -22.63 12.09 28.41
CA ILE A 177 -23.79 12.26 29.28
C ILE A 177 -23.38 12.35 30.75
N SER A 178 -22.33 11.62 31.16
CA SER A 178 -21.82 11.64 32.52
C SER A 178 -21.23 12.98 32.99
N GLU A 179 -20.92 13.88 32.03
CA GLU A 179 -20.44 15.23 32.35
C GLU A 179 -21.56 16.27 32.45
N GLU A 180 -22.82 15.86 32.34
CA GLU A 180 -23.95 16.74 32.55
C GLU A 180 -24.19 17.02 34.04
N PRO A 181 -24.60 18.25 34.44
CA PRO A 181 -24.81 18.61 35.85
C PRO A 181 -25.91 17.80 36.55
N TRP A 182 -26.84 17.21 35.79
CA TRP A 182 -27.94 16.39 36.29
C TRP A 182 -27.61 14.90 36.40
N PHE A 183 -26.45 14.48 35.87
CA PHE A 183 -26.08 13.06 35.87
C PHE A 183 -25.53 12.61 37.20
N ASN A 184 -26.10 11.53 37.75
CA ASN A 184 -25.64 10.94 38.99
C ASN A 184 -24.57 9.86 38.75
N LYS A 185 -23.33 10.13 39.14
CA LYS A 185 -22.18 9.24 38.98
C LYS A 185 -22.10 8.12 40.03
N SER A 186 -23.07 7.96 40.92
CA SER A 186 -22.99 6.95 41.99
C SER A 186 -23.09 5.49 41.48
N ILE A 187 -23.63 5.29 40.28
CA ILE A 187 -23.82 3.94 39.70
C ILE A 187 -22.94 3.77 38.47
N VAL A 188 -22.78 4.82 37.64
CA VAL A 188 -22.02 4.82 36.41
C VAL A 188 -21.10 6.05 36.39
N ASP A 189 -19.80 5.85 36.43
CA ASP A 189 -18.83 6.94 36.45
C ASP A 189 -18.69 7.66 35.10
N TYR A 190 -18.83 6.91 34.01
CA TYR A 190 -18.64 7.46 32.65
C TYR A 190 -19.68 6.86 31.67
N LEU A 191 -20.45 7.76 31.04
CA LEU A 191 -21.41 7.40 30.02
C LEU A 191 -21.24 8.34 28.81
N LYS A 192 -20.95 7.75 27.64
CA LYS A 192 -20.81 8.46 26.37
C LYS A 192 -21.67 7.79 25.30
N LEU A 193 -22.49 8.60 24.62
CA LEU A 193 -23.23 8.20 23.42
C LEU A 193 -22.49 8.72 22.18
N ARG A 194 -22.44 7.95 21.11
CA ARG A 194 -21.90 8.38 19.80
C ARG A 194 -22.61 7.69 18.66
N GLY A 195 -22.71 8.43 17.54
CA GLY A 195 -23.24 7.95 16.28
C GLY A 195 -22.44 8.51 15.12
N SER A 196 -22.45 7.79 14.00
CA SER A 196 -21.75 8.19 12.77
C SER A 196 -22.49 7.69 11.54
N ILE A 197 -22.33 8.42 10.45
CA ILE A 197 -22.79 8.07 9.11
C ILE A 197 -21.68 8.34 8.10
#